data_faa0ece7690dcfea38e899417475cb89
#
_entry.id   faa0ece7690dcfea38e899417475cb89
#
_cell.length_a   1.000
_cell.length_b   1.000
_cell.length_c   1.000
_cell.angle_alpha   90.00
_cell.angle_beta   90.00
_cell.angle_gamma   90.00
#
_symmetry.space_group_name_H-M   'P 1'
#
loop_
_entity.id
_entity.type
_entity.pdbx_description
1 polymer ?
#
loop_
_entity_poly.entity_id
_entity_poly.type
_entity_poly.pdbx_seq_one_letter_code
_entity_poly.pdbx_strand_id
1 'polypeptide(L)'
;FLSENYDFAKAVEDAGLILIGPKSDIILKMGNKNIARSLMKENGIPVVPGTEPLNKESMDTIKTLARRIGYPVILKSSGGGGGRGIREVWSEDELEDNFESCKREAKAFFNNDEVFMEKLIEKPRHIEFQILGDNYGNIIHLCERDCSIQRRHQKVIEIAPCPTISEDLRKRMGVAAVAAAKAVGYTNAGTIEFLLDDYNNFYFMEMNTRIQVEHGITEEVTGVDLIGRQIRIASGEILDIEQSEV
;
A
#
# COMPACT_ATOMS: atom_id res chain seq x y z
N PHE A 1 12.03 -0.22 9.38
CA PHE A 1 13.04 -0.72 10.30
C PHE A 1 12.53 -2.00 10.95
N LEU A 2 12.64 -2.25 12.27
CA LEU A 2 12.17 -3.51 12.89
C LEU A 2 10.65 -3.71 12.83
N SER A 3 9.86 -2.65 12.79
CA SER A 3 8.39 -2.70 12.76
C SER A 3 7.80 -3.38 11.52
N GLU A 4 8.56 -3.47 10.43
CA GLU A 4 8.16 -4.16 9.21
C GLU A 4 9.19 -5.23 8.80
N ASN A 5 9.95 -5.72 9.78
CA ASN A 5 10.95 -6.77 9.57
C ASN A 5 10.35 -8.13 9.91
N TYR A 6 10.20 -9.00 8.91
CA TYR A 6 9.68 -10.35 9.08
C TYR A 6 10.47 -11.18 10.07
N ASP A 7 11.81 -11.19 9.95
CA ASP A 7 12.67 -12.05 10.78
C ASP A 7 12.59 -11.64 12.25
N PHE A 8 12.51 -10.33 12.52
CA PHE A 8 12.31 -9.81 13.87
C PHE A 8 10.94 -10.23 14.43
N ALA A 9 9.86 -10.00 13.67
CA ALA A 9 8.50 -10.36 14.10
C ALA A 9 8.40 -11.86 14.36
N LYS A 10 8.95 -12.69 13.47
CA LYS A 10 9.00 -14.14 13.64
C LYS A 10 9.79 -14.57 14.87
N ALA A 11 10.94 -13.95 15.12
CA ALA A 11 11.74 -14.25 16.32
C ALA A 11 11.00 -13.90 17.62
N VAL A 12 10.21 -12.80 17.63
CA VAL A 12 9.35 -12.44 18.77
C VAL A 12 8.28 -13.52 19.01
N GLU A 13 7.60 -13.96 17.95
CA GLU A 13 6.58 -15.02 18.02
C GLU A 13 7.18 -16.34 18.50
N ASP A 14 8.34 -16.76 17.96
CA ASP A 14 9.02 -18.02 18.32
C ASP A 14 9.53 -18.02 19.76
N ALA A 15 9.83 -16.83 20.32
CA ALA A 15 10.17 -16.67 21.74
C ALA A 15 8.94 -16.71 22.67
N GLY A 16 7.73 -16.87 22.13
CA GLY A 16 6.48 -16.84 22.91
C GLY A 16 6.11 -15.45 23.44
N LEU A 17 6.69 -14.39 22.85
CA LEU A 17 6.38 -13.01 23.16
C LEU A 17 5.28 -12.49 22.23
N ILE A 18 4.57 -11.47 22.65
CA ILE A 18 3.51 -10.82 21.88
C ILE A 18 4.08 -9.58 21.19
N LEU A 19 4.12 -9.58 19.87
CA LEU A 19 4.40 -8.37 19.09
C LEU A 19 3.17 -7.45 19.11
N ILE A 20 3.33 -6.19 19.49
CA ILE A 20 2.28 -5.18 19.34
C ILE A 20 2.27 -4.74 17.87
N GLY A 21 1.50 -5.45 17.05
CA GLY A 21 1.47 -5.31 15.60
C GLY A 21 0.81 -6.52 14.95
N PRO A 22 0.84 -6.60 13.61
CA PRO A 22 0.33 -7.75 12.88
C PRO A 22 1.28 -8.96 13.01
N LYS A 23 0.79 -10.14 12.61
CA LYS A 23 1.58 -11.36 12.57
C LYS A 23 2.70 -11.28 11.52
N SER A 24 3.77 -12.02 11.77
CA SER A 24 4.96 -12.04 10.90
C SER A 24 4.65 -12.42 9.44
N ASP A 25 3.73 -13.37 9.21
CA ASP A 25 3.33 -13.77 7.86
C ASP A 25 2.60 -12.66 7.08
N ILE A 26 1.88 -11.78 7.76
CA ILE A 26 1.23 -10.61 7.17
C ILE A 26 2.28 -9.57 6.76
N ILE A 27 3.26 -9.33 7.64
CA ILE A 27 4.40 -8.44 7.32
C ILE A 27 5.12 -8.93 6.07
N LEU A 28 5.39 -10.24 5.98
CA LEU A 28 6.04 -10.84 4.82
C LEU A 28 5.24 -10.66 3.53
N LYS A 29 3.93 -10.97 3.58
CA LYS A 29 3.04 -10.88 2.41
C LYS A 29 2.88 -9.44 1.92
N MET A 30 2.64 -8.51 2.84
CA MET A 30 2.40 -7.11 2.48
C MET A 30 3.68 -6.34 2.16
N GLY A 31 4.83 -6.77 2.67
CA GLY A 31 6.15 -6.25 2.30
C GLY A 31 6.57 -6.59 0.86
N ASN A 32 5.97 -7.60 0.24
CA ASN A 32 6.20 -7.93 -1.16
C ASN A 32 5.12 -7.30 -2.05
N LYS A 33 5.48 -6.27 -2.81
CA LYS A 33 4.54 -5.49 -3.64
C LYS A 33 3.77 -6.33 -4.66
N ASN A 34 4.40 -7.34 -5.25
CA ASN A 34 3.75 -8.22 -6.23
C ASN A 34 2.72 -9.13 -5.56
N ILE A 35 3.07 -9.73 -4.41
CA ILE A 35 2.16 -10.57 -3.64
C ILE A 35 0.99 -9.72 -3.13
N ALA A 36 1.26 -8.56 -2.54
CA ALA A 36 0.24 -7.65 -2.05
C ALA A 36 -0.74 -7.24 -3.17
N ARG A 37 -0.21 -6.83 -4.33
CA ARG A 37 -1.02 -6.43 -5.48
C ARG A 37 -1.89 -7.58 -6.02
N SER A 38 -1.32 -8.78 -6.19
CA SER A 38 -2.08 -9.95 -6.66
C SER A 38 -3.20 -10.31 -5.68
N LEU A 39 -2.90 -10.32 -4.39
CA LEU A 39 -3.87 -10.61 -3.34
C LEU A 39 -5.02 -9.58 -3.32
N MET A 40 -4.71 -8.29 -3.46
CA MET A 40 -5.73 -7.24 -3.56
C MET A 40 -6.61 -7.43 -4.80
N LYS A 41 -6.00 -7.70 -5.95
CA LYS A 41 -6.73 -7.94 -7.20
C LYS A 41 -7.67 -9.15 -7.11
N GLU A 42 -7.21 -10.27 -6.52
CA GLU A 42 -8.01 -11.48 -6.30
C GLU A 42 -9.21 -11.25 -5.39
N ASN A 43 -9.10 -10.29 -4.46
CA ASN A 43 -10.16 -9.92 -3.53
C ASN A 43 -10.99 -8.71 -4.02
N GLY A 44 -10.88 -8.33 -5.31
CA GLY A 44 -11.70 -7.28 -5.91
C GLY A 44 -11.36 -5.86 -5.48
N ILE A 45 -10.21 -5.64 -4.82
CA ILE A 45 -9.73 -4.30 -4.49
C ILE A 45 -9.09 -3.70 -5.75
N PRO A 46 -9.45 -2.47 -6.15
CA PRO A 46 -8.86 -1.84 -7.32
C PRO A 46 -7.34 -1.71 -7.19
N VAL A 47 -6.61 -2.17 -8.20
CA VAL A 47 -5.15 -2.02 -8.31
C VAL A 47 -4.82 -1.29 -9.60
N VAL A 48 -3.69 -0.59 -9.64
CA VAL A 48 -3.24 0.08 -10.87
C VAL A 48 -3.13 -0.96 -12.00
N PRO A 49 -3.73 -0.73 -13.17
CA PRO A 49 -3.59 -1.64 -14.33
C PRO A 49 -2.12 -1.86 -14.67
N GLY A 50 -1.71 -3.10 -14.80
CA GLY A 50 -0.29 -3.42 -15.03
C GLY A 50 -0.06 -4.89 -15.35
N THR A 51 1.22 -5.27 -15.40
CA THR A 51 1.69 -6.60 -15.78
C THR A 51 2.25 -7.38 -14.59
N GLU A 52 2.44 -8.66 -14.80
CA GLU A 52 3.39 -9.47 -14.05
C GLU A 52 4.84 -9.11 -14.44
N PRO A 53 5.88 -9.64 -13.75
CA PRO A 53 7.27 -9.40 -14.13
C PRO A 53 7.57 -9.73 -15.59
N LEU A 54 8.23 -8.82 -16.28
CA LEU A 54 8.44 -8.84 -17.75
C LEU A 54 9.77 -9.45 -18.18
N ASN A 55 10.61 -9.93 -17.27
CA ASN A 55 11.97 -10.37 -17.54
C ASN A 55 12.11 -11.53 -18.55
N LYS A 56 11.04 -12.31 -18.69
CA LYS A 56 10.98 -13.46 -19.60
C LYS A 56 10.29 -13.13 -20.91
N GLU A 57 9.78 -11.92 -21.07
CA GLU A 57 9.03 -11.50 -22.24
C GLU A 57 9.95 -10.90 -23.31
N SER A 58 9.55 -11.06 -24.55
CA SER A 58 10.21 -10.38 -25.68
C SER A 58 9.86 -8.89 -25.69
N MET A 59 10.72 -8.05 -26.26
CA MET A 59 10.43 -6.61 -26.36
C MET A 59 9.15 -6.34 -27.16
N ASP A 60 8.84 -7.12 -28.17
CA ASP A 60 7.58 -7.00 -28.93
C ASP A 60 6.36 -7.29 -28.06
N THR A 61 6.45 -8.29 -27.16
CA THR A 61 5.40 -8.58 -26.17
C THR A 61 5.26 -7.41 -25.20
N ILE A 62 6.38 -6.88 -24.70
CA ILE A 62 6.40 -5.74 -23.76
C ILE A 62 5.75 -4.51 -24.40
N LYS A 63 6.08 -4.18 -25.66
CA LYS A 63 5.46 -3.09 -26.43
C LYS A 63 3.95 -3.30 -26.60
N THR A 64 3.55 -4.52 -26.89
CA THR A 64 2.11 -4.87 -27.02
C THR A 64 1.36 -4.67 -25.70
N LEU A 65 1.95 -5.10 -24.58
CA LEU A 65 1.36 -4.89 -23.25
C LEU A 65 1.28 -3.40 -22.90
N ALA A 66 2.31 -2.62 -23.21
CA ALA A 66 2.32 -1.16 -23.00
C ALA A 66 1.21 -0.45 -23.77
N ARG A 67 1.02 -0.81 -25.06
CA ARG A 67 -0.10 -0.29 -25.86
C ARG A 67 -1.45 -0.64 -25.27
N ARG A 68 -1.60 -1.86 -24.72
CA ARG A 68 -2.84 -2.32 -24.09
C ARG A 68 -3.15 -1.57 -22.80
N ILE A 69 -2.13 -1.28 -21.97
CA ILE A 69 -2.27 -0.47 -20.76
C ILE A 69 -2.55 0.98 -21.11
N GLY A 70 -1.93 1.47 -22.19
CA GLY A 70 -2.00 2.85 -22.66
C GLY A 70 -0.94 3.75 -22.00
N TYR A 71 -0.13 4.45 -22.84
CA TYR A 71 0.85 5.42 -22.35
C TYR A 71 0.17 6.61 -21.68
N PRO A 72 0.85 7.30 -20.73
CA PRO A 72 2.15 6.93 -20.17
C PRO A 72 2.06 5.72 -19.24
N VAL A 73 3.17 4.97 -19.19
CA VAL A 73 3.34 3.83 -18.26
C VAL A 73 4.53 4.05 -17.34
N ILE A 74 4.59 3.32 -16.25
CA ILE A 74 5.69 3.36 -15.30
C ILE A 74 6.29 1.95 -15.17
N LEU A 75 7.61 1.86 -15.29
CA LEU A 75 8.38 0.64 -15.04
C LEU A 75 8.87 0.65 -13.60
N LYS A 76 8.70 -0.46 -12.90
CA LYS A 76 9.10 -0.61 -11.50
C LYS A 76 9.86 -1.91 -11.29
N SER A 77 10.93 -1.87 -10.51
CA SER A 77 11.60 -3.09 -10.05
C SER A 77 10.84 -3.71 -8.87
N SER A 78 10.78 -5.05 -8.83
CA SER A 78 10.11 -5.80 -7.74
C SER A 78 10.73 -5.56 -6.37
N GLY A 79 12.03 -5.25 -6.30
CA GLY A 79 12.75 -4.93 -5.07
C GLY A 79 12.82 -3.42 -4.78
N GLY A 80 12.25 -2.57 -5.65
CA GLY A 80 12.42 -1.12 -5.59
C GLY A 80 11.63 -0.46 -4.46
N GLY A 81 12.25 0.55 -3.86
CA GLY A 81 11.63 1.42 -2.86
C GLY A 81 12.31 2.80 -2.84
N GLY A 82 11.62 3.82 -2.30
CA GLY A 82 12.19 5.17 -2.18
C GLY A 82 12.53 5.85 -3.52
N GLY A 83 11.80 5.54 -4.61
CA GLY A 83 12.00 6.14 -5.93
C GLY A 83 13.13 5.55 -6.77
N ARG A 84 13.80 4.49 -6.30
CA ARG A 84 14.85 3.79 -7.05
C ARG A 84 14.28 2.61 -7.85
N GLY A 85 14.82 2.38 -9.05
CA GLY A 85 14.31 1.33 -9.96
C GLY A 85 12.92 1.67 -10.50
N ILE A 86 12.62 2.95 -10.71
CA ILE A 86 11.37 3.47 -11.27
C ILE A 86 11.69 4.33 -12.49
N ARG A 87 10.96 4.11 -13.61
CA ARG A 87 11.08 4.87 -14.85
C ARG A 87 9.71 5.18 -15.42
N GLU A 88 9.43 6.44 -15.66
CA GLU A 88 8.28 6.88 -16.45
C GLU A 88 8.58 6.71 -17.93
N VAL A 89 7.59 6.24 -18.70
CA VAL A 89 7.70 6.02 -20.14
C VAL A 89 6.47 6.66 -20.79
N TRP A 90 6.71 7.71 -21.54
CA TRP A 90 5.67 8.50 -22.13
C TRP A 90 5.30 8.07 -23.55
N SER A 91 6.21 7.38 -24.23
CA SER A 91 6.02 6.89 -25.59
C SER A 91 6.66 5.52 -25.80
N GLU A 92 6.28 4.84 -26.89
CA GLU A 92 6.85 3.54 -27.24
C GLU A 92 8.34 3.62 -27.58
N ASP A 93 8.78 4.72 -28.16
CA ASP A 93 10.17 4.90 -28.56
C ASP A 93 11.12 4.94 -27.35
N GLU A 94 10.63 5.33 -26.19
CA GLU A 94 11.41 5.38 -24.94
C GLU A 94 11.41 4.05 -24.17
N LEU A 95 10.49 3.11 -24.51
CA LEU A 95 10.21 1.95 -23.67
C LEU A 95 11.41 1.03 -23.52
N GLU A 96 12.09 0.70 -24.61
CA GLU A 96 13.19 -0.26 -24.61
C GLU A 96 14.38 0.22 -23.79
N ASP A 97 14.82 1.46 -24.01
CA ASP A 97 15.93 2.07 -23.27
C ASP A 97 15.63 2.21 -21.78
N ASN A 98 14.40 2.61 -21.43
CA ASN A 98 13.96 2.74 -20.04
C ASN A 98 13.83 1.37 -19.38
N PHE A 99 13.35 0.35 -20.08
CA PHE A 99 13.23 -1.02 -19.55
C PHE A 99 14.61 -1.59 -19.21
N GLU A 100 15.56 -1.53 -20.15
CA GLU A 100 16.91 -2.02 -19.92
C GLU A 100 17.67 -1.22 -18.82
N SER A 101 17.40 0.07 -18.73
CA SER A 101 17.97 0.91 -17.66
C SER A 101 17.38 0.54 -16.30
N CYS A 102 16.06 0.36 -16.20
CA CYS A 102 15.37 -0.07 -14.98
C CYS A 102 15.89 -1.42 -14.50
N LYS A 103 16.06 -2.38 -15.44
CA LYS A 103 16.57 -3.72 -15.17
C LYS A 103 18.00 -3.71 -14.62
N ARG A 104 18.90 -2.90 -15.24
CA ARG A 104 20.29 -2.74 -14.76
C ARG A 104 20.32 -2.13 -13.35
N GLU A 105 19.54 -1.10 -13.08
CA GLU A 105 19.45 -0.48 -11.76
C GLU A 105 18.91 -1.47 -10.72
N ALA A 106 17.85 -2.19 -11.04
CA ALA A 106 17.27 -3.21 -10.19
C ALA A 106 18.30 -4.27 -9.79
N LYS A 107 19.06 -4.77 -10.76
CA LYS A 107 20.13 -5.73 -10.50
C LYS A 107 21.24 -5.16 -9.62
N ALA A 108 21.66 -3.92 -9.86
CA ALA A 108 22.74 -3.29 -9.12
C ALA A 108 22.39 -2.98 -7.66
N PHE A 109 21.15 -2.51 -7.40
CA PHE A 109 20.76 -2.05 -6.08
C PHE A 109 20.08 -3.13 -5.22
N PHE A 110 19.33 -4.05 -5.86
CA PHE A 110 18.49 -5.02 -5.16
C PHE A 110 18.87 -6.46 -5.41
N ASN A 111 19.91 -6.70 -6.23
CA ASN A 111 20.32 -8.03 -6.70
C ASN A 111 19.16 -8.84 -7.35
N ASN A 112 18.11 -8.15 -7.76
CA ASN A 112 16.94 -8.70 -8.45
C ASN A 112 16.67 -7.80 -9.67
N ASP A 113 16.59 -8.38 -10.88
CA ASP A 113 16.38 -7.67 -12.13
C ASP A 113 14.93 -7.74 -12.62
N GLU A 114 14.01 -8.22 -11.77
CA GLU A 114 12.59 -8.25 -12.11
C GLU A 114 12.02 -6.84 -12.24
N VAL A 115 11.43 -6.57 -13.41
CA VAL A 115 10.75 -5.32 -13.74
C VAL A 115 9.33 -5.64 -14.18
N PHE A 116 8.36 -4.91 -13.66
CA PHE A 116 6.97 -4.92 -14.09
C PHE A 116 6.56 -3.53 -14.57
N MET A 117 5.44 -3.46 -15.27
CA MET A 117 4.91 -2.24 -15.85
C MET A 117 3.50 -1.97 -15.33
N GLU A 118 3.22 -0.71 -15.03
CA GLU A 118 1.89 -0.25 -14.62
C GLU A 118 1.49 1.00 -15.40
N LYS A 119 0.19 1.30 -15.44
CA LYS A 119 -0.29 2.61 -15.87
C LYS A 119 0.31 3.70 -14.99
N LEU A 120 0.89 4.73 -15.58
CA LEU A 120 1.25 5.92 -14.83
C LEU A 120 -0.03 6.71 -14.50
N ILE A 121 -0.33 6.82 -13.22
CA ILE A 121 -1.39 7.73 -12.75
C ILE A 121 -0.79 9.11 -12.64
N GLU A 122 -1.25 10.02 -13.47
CA GLU A 122 -0.72 11.39 -13.51
C GLU A 122 -1.26 12.21 -12.34
N LYS A 123 -0.37 12.93 -11.65
CA LYS A 123 -0.70 13.80 -10.51
C LYS A 123 -1.67 13.16 -9.51
N PRO A 124 -1.45 11.91 -9.08
CA PRO A 124 -2.37 11.25 -8.18
C PRO A 124 -2.39 11.96 -6.84
N ARG A 125 -3.55 11.96 -6.18
CA ARG A 125 -3.63 12.24 -4.75
C ARG A 125 -3.30 10.98 -3.96
N HIS A 126 -2.58 11.14 -2.87
CA HIS A 126 -2.23 10.08 -1.96
C HIS A 126 -3.20 10.10 -0.79
N ILE A 127 -4.16 9.20 -0.81
CA ILE A 127 -5.19 9.06 0.23
C ILE A 127 -4.97 7.74 0.95
N GLU A 128 -4.94 7.78 2.28
CA GLU A 128 -4.71 6.60 3.08
C GLU A 128 -5.77 6.44 4.16
N PHE A 129 -6.07 5.19 4.52
CA PHE A 129 -7.05 4.85 5.56
C PHE A 129 -6.36 4.17 6.73
N GLN A 130 -6.56 4.73 7.93
CA GLN A 130 -6.12 4.09 9.16
C GLN A 130 -6.99 2.86 9.42
N ILE A 131 -6.35 1.71 9.55
CA ILE A 131 -7.01 0.44 9.89
C ILE A 131 -6.74 0.11 11.36
N LEU A 132 -7.73 -0.47 11.99
CA LEU A 132 -7.61 -1.09 13.30
C LEU A 132 -8.36 -2.42 13.27
N GLY A 133 -7.69 -3.52 13.63
CA GLY A 133 -8.26 -4.86 13.62
C GLY A 133 -7.90 -5.64 14.87
N ASP A 134 -8.85 -6.41 15.42
CA ASP A 134 -8.59 -7.30 16.57
C ASP A 134 -8.24 -8.73 16.14
N ASN A 135 -7.99 -9.59 17.11
CA ASN A 135 -7.67 -11.01 16.88
C ASN A 135 -8.91 -11.88 16.57
N TYR A 136 -10.11 -11.29 16.54
CA TYR A 136 -11.39 -11.99 16.36
C TYR A 136 -12.04 -11.72 15.01
N GLY A 137 -11.36 -10.90 14.17
CA GLY A 137 -11.80 -10.58 12.81
C GLY A 137 -12.64 -9.31 12.69
N ASN A 138 -12.81 -8.54 13.79
CA ASN A 138 -13.37 -7.21 13.71
C ASN A 138 -12.33 -6.25 13.15
N ILE A 139 -12.64 -5.60 12.04
CA ILE A 139 -11.77 -4.65 11.37
C ILE A 139 -12.59 -3.42 10.99
N ILE A 140 -12.09 -2.25 11.37
CA ILE A 140 -12.66 -0.95 11.03
C ILE A 140 -11.59 -0.04 10.39
N HIS A 141 -12.03 1.01 9.72
CA HIS A 141 -11.18 2.14 9.38
C HIS A 141 -11.51 3.36 10.25
N LEU A 142 -10.53 4.18 10.57
CA LEU A 142 -10.64 5.41 11.34
C LEU A 142 -10.46 6.63 10.44
N CYS A 143 -11.32 6.76 9.44
CA CYS A 143 -11.26 7.80 8.41
C CYS A 143 -9.96 7.79 7.58
N GLU A 144 -9.87 8.74 6.67
CA GLU A 144 -8.73 8.91 5.78
C GLU A 144 -7.86 10.11 6.16
N ARG A 145 -6.62 10.06 5.66
CA ARG A 145 -5.69 11.18 5.60
C ARG A 145 -5.34 11.47 4.15
N ASP A 146 -5.29 12.73 3.78
CA ASP A 146 -4.71 13.20 2.50
C ASP A 146 -3.24 13.54 2.73
N CYS A 147 -2.36 12.74 2.13
CA CYS A 147 -0.92 12.85 2.22
C CYS A 147 -0.29 13.30 0.89
N SER A 148 -1.03 14.03 0.06
CA SER A 148 -0.60 14.44 -1.28
C SER A 148 0.49 15.51 -1.26
N ILE A 149 0.64 16.27 -0.17
CA ILE A 149 1.68 17.30 -0.03
C ILE A 149 2.99 16.63 0.36
N GLN A 150 3.81 16.37 -0.65
CA GLN A 150 5.05 15.60 -0.52
C GLN A 150 6.25 16.35 -1.09
N ARG A 151 7.43 16.04 -0.58
CA ARG A 151 8.71 16.46 -1.14
C ARG A 151 9.59 15.23 -1.40
N ARG A 152 9.94 14.97 -2.66
CA ARG A 152 10.75 13.81 -3.05
C ARG A 152 10.15 12.48 -2.54
N HIS A 153 8.82 12.32 -2.69
CA HIS A 153 8.05 11.16 -2.21
C HIS A 153 8.04 10.97 -0.68
N GLN A 154 8.34 12.01 0.09
CA GLN A 154 8.16 12.04 1.54
C GLN A 154 6.97 12.93 1.89
N LYS A 155 6.06 12.42 2.70
CA LYS A 155 4.93 13.17 3.27
C LYS A 155 5.47 14.35 4.08
N VAL A 156 4.86 15.53 3.92
CA VAL A 156 5.27 16.78 4.61
C VAL A 156 4.10 17.37 5.39
N ILE A 157 2.90 17.29 4.84
CA ILE A 157 1.67 17.76 5.49
C ILE A 157 0.60 16.70 5.23
N GLU A 158 -0.04 16.27 6.29
CA GLU A 158 -1.17 15.36 6.27
C GLU A 158 -2.43 16.11 6.74
N ILE A 159 -3.54 15.89 6.04
CA ILE A 159 -4.82 16.55 6.32
C ILE A 159 -5.89 15.49 6.57
N ALA A 160 -6.58 15.56 7.69
CA ALA A 160 -7.70 14.68 8.00
C ALA A 160 -8.88 15.47 8.58
N PRO A 161 -10.12 15.14 8.19
CA PRO A 161 -10.46 14.32 7.03
C PRO A 161 -10.09 15.04 5.73
N CYS A 162 -9.94 14.30 4.62
CA CYS A 162 -9.63 14.89 3.32
C CYS A 162 -10.77 15.81 2.86
N PRO A 163 -10.51 17.13 2.66
CA PRO A 163 -11.58 18.08 2.36
C PRO A 163 -12.09 18.01 0.92
N THR A 164 -11.41 17.29 0.06
CA THR A 164 -11.63 17.33 -1.40
C THR A 164 -12.26 16.05 -1.97
N ILE A 165 -12.54 15.04 -1.16
CA ILE A 165 -13.30 13.85 -1.57
C ILE A 165 -14.75 13.95 -1.13
N SER A 166 -15.66 13.40 -1.95
CA SER A 166 -17.08 13.33 -1.59
C SER A 166 -17.31 12.24 -0.54
N GLU A 167 -18.42 12.36 0.17
CA GLU A 167 -18.85 11.36 1.17
C GLU A 167 -19.03 9.97 0.54
N ASP A 168 -19.57 9.89 -0.68
CA ASP A 168 -19.68 8.63 -1.43
C ASP A 168 -18.32 8.01 -1.73
N LEU A 169 -17.36 8.82 -2.18
CA LEU A 169 -16.00 8.35 -2.47
C LEU A 169 -15.30 7.88 -1.19
N ARG A 170 -15.43 8.63 -0.08
CA ARG A 170 -14.92 8.25 1.24
C ARG A 170 -15.44 6.88 1.66
N LYS A 171 -16.75 6.65 1.57
CA LYS A 171 -17.36 5.35 1.89
C LYS A 171 -16.83 4.23 1.00
N ARG A 172 -16.76 4.43 -0.31
CA ARG A 172 -16.25 3.41 -1.23
C ARG A 172 -14.79 3.04 -0.94
N MET A 173 -13.95 4.04 -0.69
CA MET A 173 -12.54 3.83 -0.35
C MET A 173 -12.39 3.16 1.02
N GLY A 174 -13.16 3.57 2.03
CA GLY A 174 -13.17 2.97 3.36
C GLY A 174 -13.58 1.50 3.33
N VAL A 175 -14.65 1.16 2.58
CA VAL A 175 -15.06 -0.24 2.37
C VAL A 175 -13.94 -1.05 1.70
N ALA A 176 -13.28 -0.49 0.69
CA ALA A 176 -12.15 -1.15 0.04
C ALA A 176 -10.95 -1.34 0.99
N ALA A 177 -10.67 -0.36 1.85
CA ALA A 177 -9.60 -0.45 2.85
C ALA A 177 -9.85 -1.56 3.88
N VAL A 178 -11.07 -1.64 4.41
CA VAL A 178 -11.48 -2.73 5.32
C VAL A 178 -11.45 -4.08 4.62
N ALA A 179 -11.92 -4.15 3.37
CA ALA A 179 -11.88 -5.39 2.58
C ALA A 179 -10.42 -5.86 2.33
N ALA A 180 -9.51 -4.93 2.02
CA ALA A 180 -8.09 -5.21 1.86
C ALA A 180 -7.48 -5.79 3.15
N ALA A 181 -7.75 -5.17 4.29
CA ALA A 181 -7.27 -5.65 5.59
C ALA A 181 -7.86 -7.03 5.96
N LYS A 182 -9.16 -7.26 5.67
CA LYS A 182 -9.81 -8.57 5.88
C LYS A 182 -9.22 -9.67 4.99
N ALA A 183 -8.90 -9.35 3.73
CA ALA A 183 -8.33 -10.30 2.78
C ALA A 183 -7.00 -10.91 3.26
N VAL A 184 -6.25 -10.18 4.08
CA VAL A 184 -4.96 -10.62 4.63
C VAL A 184 -5.07 -11.09 6.09
N GLY A 185 -6.25 -11.01 6.70
CA GLY A 185 -6.44 -11.32 8.12
C GLY A 185 -5.67 -10.37 9.04
N TYR A 186 -5.69 -9.09 8.73
CA TYR A 186 -4.92 -8.06 9.44
C TYR A 186 -5.35 -7.91 10.88
N THR A 187 -4.37 -7.74 11.76
CA THR A 187 -4.59 -7.44 13.18
C THR A 187 -3.75 -6.25 13.61
N ASN A 188 -4.20 -5.54 14.64
CA ASN A 188 -3.57 -4.35 15.19
C ASN A 188 -3.73 -3.11 14.28
N ALA A 189 -2.93 -2.06 14.48
CA ALA A 189 -2.98 -0.84 13.69
C ALA A 189 -2.15 -0.97 12.41
N GLY A 190 -2.71 -0.50 11.31
CA GLY A 190 -2.06 -0.44 10.00
C GLY A 190 -2.71 0.60 9.11
N THR A 191 -2.16 0.80 7.92
CA THR A 191 -2.67 1.80 6.98
C THR A 191 -2.73 1.24 5.58
N ILE A 192 -3.86 1.43 4.90
CA ILE A 192 -4.03 1.13 3.48
C ILE A 192 -3.87 2.43 2.69
N GLU A 193 -2.90 2.45 1.79
CA GLU A 193 -2.61 3.60 0.93
C GLU A 193 -3.19 3.41 -0.47
N PHE A 194 -3.83 4.46 -0.98
CA PHE A 194 -4.42 4.52 -2.31
C PHE A 194 -3.88 5.69 -3.12
N LEU A 195 -3.72 5.47 -4.43
CA LEU A 195 -3.63 6.55 -5.42
C LEU A 195 -5.03 6.88 -5.90
N LEU A 196 -5.39 8.16 -5.87
CA LEU A 196 -6.68 8.66 -6.33
C LEU A 196 -6.45 9.58 -7.54
N ASP A 197 -7.05 9.26 -8.69
CA ASP A 197 -6.94 10.07 -9.91
C ASP A 197 -7.99 11.20 -9.97
N ASP A 198 -7.86 12.07 -10.97
CA ASP A 198 -8.77 13.22 -11.18
C ASP A 198 -10.21 12.79 -11.57
N TYR A 199 -10.42 11.52 -11.92
CA TYR A 199 -11.74 10.94 -12.27
C TYR A 199 -12.41 10.23 -11.10
N ASN A 200 -11.85 10.34 -9.88
CA ASN A 200 -12.29 9.64 -8.67
C ASN A 200 -12.19 8.09 -8.77
N ASN A 201 -11.29 7.57 -9.61
CA ASN A 201 -10.86 6.19 -9.51
C ASN A 201 -9.73 6.12 -8.49
N PHE A 202 -9.77 5.10 -7.64
CA PHE A 202 -8.73 4.86 -6.65
C PHE A 202 -8.12 3.48 -6.82
N TYR A 203 -6.84 3.37 -6.49
CA TYR A 203 -6.06 2.16 -6.71
C TYR A 203 -5.21 1.88 -5.48
N PHE A 204 -5.25 0.65 -4.99
CA PHE A 204 -4.36 0.21 -3.92
C PHE A 204 -2.89 0.43 -4.32
N MET A 205 -2.14 1.06 -3.46
CA MET A 205 -0.71 1.31 -3.61
C MET A 205 0.11 0.37 -2.74
N GLU A 206 -0.10 0.41 -1.44
CA GLU A 206 0.58 -0.46 -0.47
C GLU A 206 -0.17 -0.50 0.86
N MET A 207 0.26 -1.40 1.75
CA MET A 207 -0.17 -1.46 3.13
C MET A 207 1.04 -1.28 4.04
N ASN A 208 0.99 -0.31 4.93
CA ASN A 208 1.94 -0.18 6.00
C ASN A 208 1.48 -1.02 7.19
N THR A 209 2.25 -2.07 7.50
CA THR A 209 1.91 -3.06 8.54
C THR A 209 2.37 -2.62 9.92
N ARG A 210 2.19 -1.34 10.25
CA ARG A 210 2.61 -0.68 11.48
C ARG A 210 1.81 0.60 11.71
N ILE A 211 1.97 1.16 12.91
CA ILE A 211 1.57 2.55 13.16
C ILE A 211 2.46 3.51 12.36
N GLN A 212 1.92 4.62 11.90
CA GLN A 212 2.64 5.65 11.16
C GLN A 212 2.85 6.92 12.01
N VAL A 213 3.80 7.77 11.59
CA VAL A 213 4.12 9.03 12.29
C VAL A 213 2.88 9.96 12.32
N GLU A 214 2.11 9.95 11.23
CA GLU A 214 0.93 10.76 11.01
C GLU A 214 -0.35 10.26 11.72
N HIS A 215 -0.27 9.21 12.56
CA HIS A 215 -1.44 8.68 13.28
C HIS A 215 -2.12 9.71 14.19
N GLY A 216 -1.35 10.65 14.74
CA GLY A 216 -1.86 11.62 15.69
C GLY A 216 -3.01 12.48 15.16
N ILE A 217 -3.00 12.84 13.85
CA ILE A 217 -4.12 13.60 13.29
C ILE A 217 -5.41 12.75 13.24
N THR A 218 -5.30 11.43 13.04
CA THR A 218 -6.45 10.52 13.11
C THR A 218 -7.00 10.47 14.54
N GLU A 219 -6.15 10.42 15.56
CA GLU A 219 -6.57 10.46 16.96
C GLU A 219 -7.32 11.75 17.29
N GLU A 220 -6.82 12.91 16.85
CA GLU A 220 -7.46 14.21 17.06
C GLU A 220 -8.83 14.31 16.37
N VAL A 221 -9.00 13.74 15.18
CA VAL A 221 -10.27 13.79 14.44
C VAL A 221 -11.30 12.81 14.97
N THR A 222 -10.87 11.62 15.41
CA THR A 222 -11.77 10.54 15.81
C THR A 222 -11.94 10.40 17.32
N GLY A 223 -11.05 10.98 18.11
CA GLY A 223 -11.00 10.79 19.56
C GLY A 223 -10.52 9.39 19.99
N VAL A 224 -9.98 8.59 19.08
CA VAL A 224 -9.53 7.22 19.34
C VAL A 224 -8.04 7.18 19.66
N ASP A 225 -7.67 6.74 20.86
CA ASP A 225 -6.28 6.47 21.26
C ASP A 225 -5.78 5.20 20.56
N LEU A 226 -5.10 5.36 19.42
CA LEU A 226 -4.59 4.25 18.60
C LEU A 226 -3.51 3.44 19.33
N ILE A 227 -2.62 4.09 20.04
CA ILE A 227 -1.54 3.42 20.78
C ILE A 227 -2.13 2.59 21.93
N GLY A 228 -3.06 3.15 22.68
CA GLY A 228 -3.78 2.42 23.73
C GLY A 228 -4.53 1.21 23.15
N ARG A 229 -5.20 1.35 21.99
CA ARG A 229 -5.88 0.24 21.30
C ARG A 229 -4.91 -0.83 20.80
N GLN A 230 -3.76 -0.47 20.28
CA GLN A 230 -2.73 -1.45 19.90
C GLN A 230 -2.35 -2.36 21.06
N ILE A 231 -2.13 -1.79 22.25
CA ILE A 231 -1.76 -2.53 23.46
C ILE A 231 -2.91 -3.44 23.91
N ARG A 232 -4.14 -2.95 23.93
CA ARG A 232 -5.33 -3.74 24.32
C ARG A 232 -5.56 -4.91 23.37
N ILE A 233 -5.51 -4.67 22.06
CA ILE A 233 -5.66 -5.73 21.05
C ILE A 233 -4.56 -6.79 21.21
N ALA A 234 -3.30 -6.37 21.43
CA ALA A 234 -2.21 -7.29 21.69
C ALA A 234 -2.40 -8.09 22.98
N SER A 235 -3.08 -7.52 23.98
CA SER A 235 -3.46 -8.21 25.22
C SER A 235 -4.66 -9.18 25.04
N GLY A 236 -5.24 -9.26 23.83
CA GLY A 236 -6.34 -10.16 23.51
C GLY A 236 -7.74 -9.56 23.72
N GLU A 237 -7.85 -8.24 23.92
CA GLU A 237 -9.14 -7.57 24.00
C GLU A 237 -9.83 -7.50 22.62
N ILE A 238 -11.14 -7.59 22.63
CA ILE A 238 -11.99 -7.39 21.46
C ILE A 238 -12.06 -5.88 21.17
N LEU A 239 -12.09 -5.52 19.89
CA LEU A 239 -12.29 -4.14 19.46
C LEU A 239 -13.67 -3.66 19.90
N ASP A 240 -13.72 -2.63 20.73
CA ASP A 240 -14.90 -2.07 21.37
C ASP A 240 -15.44 -0.82 20.66
N ILE A 241 -15.12 -0.65 19.38
CA ILE A 241 -15.57 0.43 18.51
C ILE A 241 -16.20 -0.19 17.26
N GLU A 242 -17.40 0.20 16.92
CA GLU A 242 -18.05 -0.17 15.66
C GLU A 242 -17.78 0.86 14.57
N GLN A 243 -17.79 0.42 13.29
CA GLN A 243 -17.57 1.33 12.15
C GLN A 243 -18.58 2.49 12.10
N SER A 244 -19.77 2.29 12.65
CA SER A 244 -20.85 3.31 12.69
C SER A 244 -20.60 4.43 13.70
N GLU A 245 -19.61 4.27 14.56
CA GLU A 245 -19.24 5.25 15.60
C GLU A 245 -18.09 6.18 15.18
N VAL A 246 -17.54 5.94 13.97
CA VAL A 246 -16.38 6.67 13.43
C VAL A 246 -16.79 7.72 12.41
#